data_2890f340e74d6b7559674821b31e37d5
#
_entry.id   2890f340e74d6b7559674821b31e37d5
#
_cell.length_a   1.000
_cell.length_b   1.000
_cell.length_c   1.000
_cell.angle_alpha   90.00
_cell.angle_beta   90.00
_cell.angle_gamma   90.00
#
_symmetry.space_group_name_H-M   'P 1'
#
loop_
_entity.id
_entity.type
_entity.pdbx_description
1 polymer ?
#
loop_
_entity_poly.entity_id
_entity_poly.type
_entity_poly.pdbx_seq_one_letter_code
_entity_poly.pdbx_strand_id
1 'polypeptide(L)'
;MIYVSLVVAFVASILLTPLVKKLAFKIGAVDAPNHRKVHARIMPRLGGLAIYFAFLIGYIFLKVTTGFQTEYGTAILIAATIIVITGVIDDMREISAKAKMLGQFAAALIVVFVGGIQIEVINLPFGGTIDFGLLGIPLTILWIVGITNAINLIDGLDGLAAGVSTIACITLAVMAMIMGNGFVIAMASILAAASLGFLLFNFHPAKIFMGDTGALFLGFMISVIALLGFKNVTIISFIIPIIM
;
A
#
# COMPACT_ATOMS: atom_id res chain seq x y z
N MET A 1 -5.25 -5.68 -21.95
CA MET A 1 -4.01 -6.06 -21.22
C MET A 1 -4.12 -5.81 -19.71
N ILE A 2 -4.80 -4.76 -19.25
CA ILE A 2 -4.97 -4.52 -17.80
C ILE A 2 -5.60 -5.72 -17.07
N TYR A 3 -6.65 -6.32 -17.60
CA TYR A 3 -7.29 -7.49 -16.97
C TYR A 3 -6.33 -8.69 -16.84
N VAL A 4 -5.43 -8.87 -17.80
CA VAL A 4 -4.43 -9.94 -17.74
C VAL A 4 -3.40 -9.64 -16.64
N SER A 5 -2.98 -8.36 -16.47
CA SER A 5 -2.07 -7.99 -15.38
C SER A 5 -2.70 -8.19 -13.99
N LEU A 6 -4.03 -8.02 -13.86
CA LEU A 6 -4.72 -8.34 -12.60
C LEU A 6 -4.66 -9.84 -12.28
N VAL A 7 -4.93 -10.68 -13.29
CA VAL A 7 -4.84 -12.14 -13.12
C VAL A 7 -3.41 -12.55 -12.79
N VAL A 8 -2.41 -11.96 -13.46
CA VAL A 8 -0.99 -12.21 -13.20
C VAL A 8 -0.64 -11.83 -11.77
N ALA A 9 -1.02 -10.65 -11.28
CA ALA A 9 -0.76 -10.22 -9.91
C ALA A 9 -1.46 -11.11 -8.88
N PHE A 10 -2.72 -11.47 -9.11
CA PHE A 10 -3.49 -12.35 -8.23
C PHE A 10 -2.83 -13.74 -8.11
N VAL A 11 -2.52 -14.37 -9.25
CA VAL A 11 -1.88 -15.69 -9.29
C VAL A 11 -0.47 -15.63 -8.69
N ALA A 12 0.31 -14.59 -9.02
CA ALA A 12 1.63 -14.37 -8.42
C ALA A 12 1.55 -14.30 -6.90
N SER A 13 0.57 -13.59 -6.34
CA SER A 13 0.37 -13.49 -4.89
C SER A 13 0.08 -14.86 -4.28
N ILE A 14 -0.79 -15.66 -4.90
CA ILE A 14 -1.10 -17.03 -4.44
C ILE A 14 0.16 -17.91 -4.43
N LEU A 15 0.97 -17.84 -5.46
CA LEU A 15 2.18 -18.66 -5.59
C LEU A 15 3.31 -18.19 -4.66
N LEU A 16 3.46 -16.88 -4.48
CA LEU A 16 4.51 -16.29 -3.65
C LEU A 16 4.23 -16.45 -2.15
N THR A 17 2.97 -16.40 -1.73
CA THR A 17 2.61 -16.45 -0.29
C THR A 17 3.16 -17.70 0.42
N PRO A 18 3.04 -18.94 -0.10
CA PRO A 18 3.64 -20.10 0.53
C PRO A 18 5.17 -20.05 0.57
N LEU A 19 5.83 -19.45 -0.44
CA LEU A 19 7.27 -19.29 -0.48
C LEU A 19 7.75 -18.30 0.57
N VAL A 20 7.07 -17.16 0.66
CA VAL A 20 7.33 -16.13 1.70
C VAL A 20 7.08 -16.69 3.09
N LYS A 21 6.06 -17.52 3.28
CA LYS A 21 5.83 -18.23 4.54
C LYS A 21 7.00 -19.08 4.96
N LYS A 22 7.57 -19.86 4.03
CA LYS A 22 8.78 -20.68 4.30
C LYS A 22 10.00 -19.79 4.61
N LEU A 23 10.16 -18.70 3.87
CA LEU A 23 11.21 -17.71 4.10
C LEU A 23 11.11 -17.10 5.50
N ALA A 24 9.93 -16.69 5.92
CA ALA A 24 9.67 -16.09 7.25
C ALA A 24 10.13 -17.02 8.38
N PHE A 25 9.79 -18.31 8.31
CA PHE A 25 10.28 -19.28 9.28
C PHE A 25 11.81 -19.45 9.23
N LYS A 26 12.41 -19.43 8.04
CA LYS A 26 13.86 -19.60 7.86
C LYS A 26 14.68 -18.45 8.45
N ILE A 27 14.17 -17.21 8.32
CA ILE A 27 14.87 -16.00 8.81
C ILE A 27 14.42 -15.56 10.20
N GLY A 28 13.47 -16.28 10.82
CA GLY A 28 12.98 -15.97 12.15
C GLY A 28 12.00 -14.79 12.24
N ALA A 29 11.44 -14.34 11.10
CA ALA A 29 10.38 -13.31 11.09
C ALA A 29 9.03 -13.95 11.46
N VAL A 30 8.89 -14.29 12.74
CA VAL A 30 7.74 -15.00 13.29
C VAL A 30 7.21 -14.32 14.54
N ASP A 31 5.91 -14.42 14.73
CA ASP A 31 5.21 -13.93 15.90
C ASP A 31 4.92 -15.09 16.88
N ALA A 32 5.54 -15.05 18.06
CA ALA A 32 5.31 -16.04 19.10
C ALA A 32 4.10 -15.67 19.94
N PRO A 33 3.27 -16.66 20.35
CA PRO A 33 2.14 -16.41 21.23
C PRO A 33 2.60 -15.85 22.58
N ASN A 34 1.85 -14.87 23.09
CA ASN A 34 2.01 -14.34 24.45
C ASN A 34 0.63 -14.06 25.07
N HIS A 35 0.58 -13.72 26.38
CA HIS A 35 -0.67 -13.50 27.11
C HIS A 35 -1.57 -12.36 26.56
N ARG A 36 -1.08 -11.55 25.63
CA ARG A 36 -1.82 -10.42 25.02
C ARG A 36 -2.27 -10.72 23.59
N LYS A 37 -1.83 -11.84 23.00
CA LYS A 37 -2.08 -12.16 21.58
C LYS A 37 -3.18 -13.21 21.46
N VAL A 38 -4.02 -13.08 20.44
CA VAL A 38 -5.18 -13.95 20.19
C VAL A 38 -4.77 -15.31 19.63
N HIS A 39 -3.61 -15.40 18.94
CA HIS A 39 -3.18 -16.65 18.32
C HIS A 39 -2.43 -17.57 19.30
N ALA A 40 -2.71 -18.87 19.22
CA ALA A 40 -2.10 -19.93 20.06
C ALA A 40 -0.89 -20.62 19.43
N ARG A 41 -0.49 -20.26 18.19
CA ARG A 41 0.59 -20.89 17.42
C ARG A 41 1.59 -19.83 16.96
N ILE A 42 2.84 -20.26 16.72
CA ILE A 42 3.85 -19.40 16.09
C ILE A 42 3.39 -19.08 14.67
N MET A 43 3.23 -17.80 14.37
CA MET A 43 2.73 -17.31 13.09
C MET A 43 3.85 -16.59 12.30
N PRO A 44 4.08 -16.93 11.03
CA PRO A 44 5.00 -16.17 10.17
C PRO A 44 4.40 -14.79 9.84
N ARG A 45 5.20 -13.73 9.94
CA ARG A 45 4.79 -12.33 9.78
C ARG A 45 5.63 -11.62 8.71
N LEU A 46 5.53 -12.02 7.47
CA LEU A 46 6.25 -11.42 6.34
C LEU A 46 5.39 -11.38 5.07
N GLY A 47 4.07 -11.57 5.25
CA GLY A 47 3.13 -11.72 4.13
C GLY A 47 3.11 -10.55 3.16
N GLY A 48 3.45 -9.35 3.64
CA GLY A 48 3.58 -8.15 2.82
C GLY A 48 4.58 -8.27 1.66
N LEU A 49 5.63 -9.09 1.80
CA LEU A 49 6.54 -9.37 0.69
C LEU A 49 5.84 -10.07 -0.49
N ALA A 50 4.90 -10.96 -0.21
CA ALA A 50 4.14 -11.62 -1.27
C ALA A 50 3.27 -10.62 -2.03
N ILE A 51 2.60 -9.71 -1.31
CA ILE A 51 1.80 -8.64 -1.92
C ILE A 51 2.68 -7.72 -2.78
N TYR A 52 3.81 -7.27 -2.23
CA TYR A 52 4.73 -6.38 -2.91
C TYR A 52 5.28 -6.96 -4.21
N PHE A 53 5.82 -8.19 -4.17
CA PHE A 53 6.35 -8.82 -5.37
C PHE A 53 5.27 -9.17 -6.38
N ALA A 54 4.09 -9.59 -5.94
CA ALA A 54 2.95 -9.82 -6.82
C ALA A 54 2.49 -8.53 -7.52
N PHE A 55 2.44 -7.42 -6.79
CA PHE A 55 2.18 -6.11 -7.34
C PHE A 55 3.24 -5.70 -8.38
N LEU A 56 4.53 -5.86 -8.06
CA LEU A 56 5.62 -5.57 -8.99
C LEU A 56 5.53 -6.40 -10.28
N ILE A 57 5.26 -7.71 -10.16
CA ILE A 57 5.10 -8.59 -11.32
C ILE A 57 3.94 -8.12 -12.20
N GLY A 58 2.77 -7.82 -11.61
CA GLY A 58 1.62 -7.31 -12.34
C GLY A 58 1.88 -5.97 -13.03
N TYR A 59 2.55 -5.05 -12.33
CA TYR A 59 2.92 -3.74 -12.87
C TYR A 59 3.96 -3.86 -14.01
N ILE A 60 5.02 -4.64 -13.83
CA ILE A 60 6.04 -4.87 -14.87
C ILE A 60 5.42 -5.54 -16.08
N PHE A 61 4.55 -6.54 -15.89
CA PHE A 61 3.83 -7.18 -16.98
C PHE A 61 3.00 -6.16 -17.78
N LEU A 62 2.24 -5.30 -17.11
CA LEU A 62 1.48 -4.24 -17.77
C LEU A 62 2.41 -3.30 -18.54
N LYS A 63 3.50 -2.84 -17.92
CA LYS A 63 4.47 -1.92 -18.53
C LYS A 63 5.09 -2.50 -19.79
N VAL A 64 5.52 -3.77 -19.76
CA VAL A 64 6.17 -4.44 -20.89
C VAL A 64 5.18 -4.69 -22.04
N THR A 65 3.94 -5.06 -21.72
CA THR A 65 2.96 -5.46 -22.74
C THR A 65 2.22 -4.28 -23.39
N THR A 66 2.17 -3.12 -22.72
CA THR A 66 1.42 -1.95 -23.23
C THR A 66 2.28 -0.72 -23.50
N GLY A 67 3.56 -0.77 -23.12
CA GLY A 67 4.41 0.44 -23.15
C GLY A 67 4.00 1.47 -22.09
N PHE A 68 3.18 1.08 -21.12
CA PHE A 68 2.66 1.96 -20.08
C PHE A 68 3.80 2.62 -19.29
N GLN A 69 3.96 3.92 -19.50
CA GLN A 69 4.96 4.73 -18.81
C GLN A 69 4.29 5.90 -18.12
N THR A 70 4.83 6.28 -16.97
CA THR A 70 4.43 7.48 -16.26
C THR A 70 5.63 8.12 -15.59
N GLU A 71 5.60 9.41 -15.48
CA GLU A 71 6.63 10.20 -14.81
C GLU A 71 6.78 9.80 -13.33
N TYR A 72 5.66 9.43 -12.69
CA TYR A 72 5.60 9.10 -11.26
C TYR A 72 6.01 7.65 -10.93
N GLY A 73 5.85 6.73 -11.89
CA GLY A 73 5.96 5.28 -11.62
C GLY A 73 7.26 4.87 -10.97
N THR A 74 8.40 5.40 -11.44
CA THR A 74 9.71 5.05 -10.91
C THR A 74 9.91 5.56 -9.48
N ALA A 75 9.50 6.81 -9.20
CA ALA A 75 9.61 7.39 -7.86
C ALA A 75 8.76 6.61 -6.84
N ILE A 76 7.53 6.24 -7.23
CA ILE A 76 6.64 5.45 -6.37
C ILE A 76 7.23 4.08 -6.06
N LEU A 77 7.80 3.38 -7.05
CA LEU A 77 8.41 2.06 -6.84
C LEU A 77 9.65 2.14 -5.94
N ILE A 78 10.51 3.15 -6.11
CA ILE A 78 11.65 3.36 -5.23
C ILE A 78 11.19 3.62 -3.79
N ALA A 79 10.23 4.52 -3.61
CA ALA A 79 9.68 4.84 -2.30
C ALA A 79 8.99 3.63 -1.65
N ALA A 80 8.20 2.87 -2.43
CA ALA A 80 7.57 1.62 -1.97
C ALA A 80 8.60 0.58 -1.54
N THR A 81 9.73 0.47 -2.27
CA THR A 81 10.83 -0.43 -1.89
C THR A 81 11.43 -0.06 -0.53
N ILE A 82 11.63 1.24 -0.26
CA ILE A 82 12.12 1.72 1.04
C ILE A 82 11.15 1.37 2.16
N ILE A 83 9.85 1.57 1.93
CA ILE A 83 8.80 1.18 2.89
C ILE A 83 8.84 -0.32 3.18
N VAL A 84 8.94 -1.15 2.14
CA VAL A 84 9.00 -2.61 2.28
C VAL A 84 10.26 -3.04 3.04
N ILE A 85 11.42 -2.46 2.73
CA ILE A 85 12.66 -2.74 3.45
C ILE A 85 12.51 -2.36 4.93
N THR A 86 11.93 -1.19 5.22
CA THR A 86 11.66 -0.75 6.60
C THR A 86 10.77 -1.75 7.33
N GLY A 87 9.67 -2.19 6.69
CA GLY A 87 8.76 -3.18 7.27
C GLY A 87 9.41 -4.56 7.46
N VAL A 88 10.21 -5.03 6.52
CA VAL A 88 10.96 -6.30 6.66
C VAL A 88 11.91 -6.25 7.84
N ILE A 89 12.65 -5.15 8.01
CA ILE A 89 13.56 -4.98 9.14
C ILE A 89 12.77 -4.98 10.46
N ASP A 90 11.59 -4.34 10.48
CA ASP A 90 10.73 -4.32 11.66
C ASP A 90 10.15 -5.70 11.98
N ASP A 91 9.67 -6.42 10.99
CA ASP A 91 9.17 -7.79 11.15
C ASP A 91 10.24 -8.77 11.66
N MET A 92 11.53 -8.50 11.38
CA MET A 92 12.64 -9.34 11.83
C MET A 92 13.22 -8.92 13.19
N ARG A 93 13.24 -7.61 13.52
CA ARG A 93 14.03 -7.07 14.64
C ARG A 93 13.25 -6.18 15.59
N GLU A 94 11.96 -5.91 15.33
CA GLU A 94 11.13 -4.99 16.13
C GLU A 94 11.83 -3.66 16.38
N ILE A 95 12.00 -2.85 15.33
CA ILE A 95 12.68 -1.55 15.41
C ILE A 95 11.84 -0.50 16.17
N SER A 96 12.50 0.54 16.65
CA SER A 96 11.81 1.62 17.34
C SER A 96 10.83 2.37 16.42
N ALA A 97 9.75 2.91 16.98
CA ALA A 97 8.79 3.72 16.24
C ALA A 97 9.45 4.90 15.48
N LYS A 98 10.52 5.49 16.07
CA LYS A 98 11.29 6.58 15.44
C LYS A 98 12.01 6.10 14.17
N ALA A 99 12.61 4.90 14.19
CA ALA A 99 13.29 4.32 13.03
C ALA A 99 12.28 3.97 11.92
N LYS A 100 11.12 3.42 12.29
CA LYS A 100 10.02 3.14 11.37
C LYS A 100 9.51 4.42 10.69
N MET A 101 9.29 5.49 11.48
CA MET A 101 8.89 6.79 10.95
C MET A 101 9.95 7.38 10.00
N LEU A 102 11.24 7.22 10.29
CA LEU A 102 12.31 7.72 9.42
C LEU A 102 12.22 7.10 8.01
N GLY A 103 11.98 5.78 7.92
CA GLY A 103 11.75 5.11 6.63
C GLY A 103 10.52 5.65 5.88
N GLN A 104 9.44 5.92 6.60
CA GLN A 104 8.22 6.50 6.02
C GLN A 104 8.46 7.94 5.54
N PHE A 105 9.17 8.76 6.31
CA PHE A 105 9.55 10.12 5.91
C PHE A 105 10.45 10.09 4.66
N ALA A 106 11.46 9.22 4.63
CA ALA A 106 12.34 9.08 3.46
C ALA A 106 11.54 8.72 2.19
N ALA A 107 10.61 7.77 2.29
CA ALA A 107 9.74 7.41 1.18
C ALA A 107 8.83 8.56 0.74
N ALA A 108 8.22 9.29 1.69
CA ALA A 108 7.38 10.45 1.40
C ALA A 108 8.17 11.58 0.71
N LEU A 109 9.40 11.85 1.14
CA LEU A 109 10.28 12.82 0.49
C LEU A 109 10.60 12.45 -0.96
N ILE A 110 10.82 11.16 -1.25
CA ILE A 110 11.02 10.69 -2.63
C ILE A 110 9.77 10.93 -3.48
N VAL A 111 8.58 10.63 -2.94
CA VAL A 111 7.32 10.88 -3.64
C VAL A 111 7.17 12.36 -3.98
N VAL A 112 7.49 13.26 -3.05
CA VAL A 112 7.36 14.71 -3.24
C VAL A 112 8.42 15.25 -4.18
N PHE A 113 9.71 15.00 -3.91
CA PHE A 113 10.81 15.68 -4.62
C PHE A 113 11.23 14.97 -5.90
N VAL A 114 11.16 13.64 -5.96
CA VAL A 114 11.50 12.89 -7.17
C VAL A 114 10.26 12.61 -8.01
N GLY A 115 9.13 12.33 -7.36
CA GLY A 115 7.86 12.09 -8.03
C GLY A 115 7.09 13.35 -8.41
N GLY A 116 7.41 14.52 -7.84
CA GLY A 116 6.66 15.76 -8.07
C GLY A 116 5.19 15.66 -7.63
N ILE A 117 4.90 14.76 -6.66
CA ILE A 117 3.54 14.51 -6.19
C ILE A 117 3.33 15.30 -4.91
N GLN A 118 2.47 16.29 -4.97
CA GLN A 118 2.12 17.11 -3.79
C GLN A 118 0.67 17.59 -3.85
N ILE A 119 0.12 17.94 -2.70
CA ILE A 119 -1.17 18.60 -2.56
C ILE A 119 -0.97 20.08 -2.91
N GLU A 120 -1.41 20.50 -4.09
CA GLU A 120 -1.28 21.89 -4.54
C GLU A 120 -2.52 22.68 -4.21
N VAL A 121 -3.67 22.17 -4.64
CA VAL A 121 -4.97 22.86 -4.55
C VAL A 121 -6.03 21.89 -4.06
N ILE A 122 -6.89 22.36 -3.18
CA ILE A 122 -8.12 21.65 -2.79
C ILE A 122 -9.33 22.46 -3.23
N ASN A 123 -10.23 21.82 -3.97
CA ASN A 123 -11.50 22.42 -4.36
C ASN A 123 -12.52 22.31 -3.22
N LEU A 124 -13.21 23.40 -2.91
CA LEU A 124 -14.25 23.44 -1.89
C LEU A 124 -15.60 22.98 -2.47
N PRO A 125 -16.44 22.29 -1.68
CA PRO A 125 -17.72 21.73 -2.16
C PRO A 125 -18.74 22.81 -2.59
N PHE A 126 -18.61 24.04 -2.09
CA PHE A 126 -19.52 25.16 -2.39
C PHE A 126 -18.91 26.20 -3.36
N GLY A 127 -17.81 25.82 -4.04
CA GLY A 127 -17.06 26.71 -4.93
C GLY A 127 -15.88 27.37 -4.23
N GLY A 128 -14.86 27.73 -5.04
CA GLY A 128 -13.58 28.24 -4.57
C GLY A 128 -12.52 27.14 -4.44
N THR A 129 -11.27 27.59 -4.37
CA THR A 129 -10.09 26.74 -4.24
C THR A 129 -9.19 27.25 -3.13
N ILE A 130 -8.58 26.35 -2.39
CA ILE A 130 -7.51 26.67 -1.45
C ILE A 130 -6.20 26.22 -2.08
N ASP A 131 -5.34 27.18 -2.36
CA ASP A 131 -3.96 26.93 -2.81
C ASP A 131 -3.03 26.89 -1.59
N PHE A 132 -2.32 25.77 -1.43
CA PHE A 132 -1.41 25.58 -0.29
C PHE A 132 0.00 26.08 -0.59
N GLY A 133 0.36 26.32 -1.84
CA GLY A 133 1.72 26.73 -2.20
C GLY A 133 2.78 25.81 -1.54
N LEU A 134 3.74 26.41 -0.83
CA LEU A 134 4.80 25.67 -0.14
C LEU A 134 4.30 24.78 1.02
N LEU A 135 3.14 25.06 1.60
CA LEU A 135 2.52 24.23 2.62
C LEU A 135 2.04 22.87 2.07
N GLY A 136 1.87 22.75 0.76
CA GLY A 136 1.52 21.49 0.11
C GLY A 136 2.52 20.37 0.39
N ILE A 137 3.81 20.69 0.51
CA ILE A 137 4.87 19.71 0.80
C ILE A 137 4.68 19.05 2.18
N PRO A 138 4.67 19.80 3.30
CA PRO A 138 4.48 19.18 4.62
C PRO A 138 3.11 18.49 4.76
N LEU A 139 2.06 19.01 4.13
CA LEU A 139 0.74 18.36 4.13
C LEU A 139 0.78 17.02 3.41
N THR A 140 1.47 16.93 2.28
CA THR A 140 1.65 15.67 1.53
C THR A 140 2.41 14.64 2.35
N ILE A 141 3.49 15.04 3.00
CA ILE A 141 4.27 14.15 3.87
C ILE A 141 3.42 13.66 5.04
N LEU A 142 2.70 14.57 5.70
CA LEU A 142 1.80 14.23 6.81
C LEU A 142 0.69 13.25 6.37
N TRP A 143 0.11 13.46 5.19
CA TRP A 143 -0.87 12.57 4.60
C TRP A 143 -0.30 11.17 4.39
N ILE A 144 0.85 11.05 3.70
CA ILE A 144 1.46 9.76 3.39
C ILE A 144 1.80 9.01 4.68
N VAL A 145 2.47 9.66 5.62
CA VAL A 145 2.85 9.07 6.91
C VAL A 145 1.61 8.73 7.74
N GLY A 146 0.60 9.61 7.77
CA GLY A 146 -0.63 9.42 8.50
C GLY A 146 -1.41 8.19 8.04
N ILE A 147 -1.68 8.06 6.74
CA ILE A 147 -2.40 6.90 6.18
C ILE A 147 -1.58 5.63 6.32
N THR A 148 -0.26 5.70 6.12
CA THR A 148 0.63 4.54 6.31
C THR A 148 0.52 3.99 7.73
N ASN A 149 0.55 4.87 8.75
CA ASN A 149 0.40 4.45 10.14
C ASN A 149 -1.04 4.03 10.47
N ALA A 150 -2.06 4.65 9.88
CA ALA A 150 -3.45 4.25 10.09
C ALA A 150 -3.69 2.80 9.65
N ILE A 151 -3.23 2.42 8.46
CA ILE A 151 -3.33 1.01 7.97
C ILE A 151 -2.50 0.07 8.85
N ASN A 152 -1.32 0.51 9.32
CA ASN A 152 -0.52 -0.31 10.22
C ASN A 152 -1.21 -0.54 11.58
N LEU A 153 -1.92 0.45 12.11
CA LEU A 153 -2.66 0.32 13.37
C LEU A 153 -3.87 -0.62 13.29
N ILE A 154 -4.51 -0.75 12.13
CA ILE A 154 -5.64 -1.67 11.95
C ILE A 154 -5.20 -3.11 11.66
N ASP A 155 -3.90 -3.39 11.46
CA ASP A 155 -3.37 -4.74 11.24
C ASP A 155 -3.25 -5.54 12.55
N GLY A 156 -4.37 -5.66 13.26
CA GLY A 156 -4.44 -6.37 14.54
C GLY A 156 -5.27 -7.66 14.51
N LEU A 157 -5.97 -7.94 13.41
CA LEU A 157 -6.85 -9.11 13.25
C LEU A 157 -6.65 -9.76 11.89
N ASP A 158 -6.87 -11.11 11.85
CA ASP A 158 -6.78 -11.92 10.64
C ASP A 158 -7.58 -11.30 9.48
N GLY A 159 -6.91 -10.98 8.39
CA GLY A 159 -7.52 -10.46 7.17
C GLY A 159 -8.05 -9.02 7.23
N LEU A 160 -8.03 -8.36 8.38
CA LEU A 160 -8.65 -7.04 8.54
C LEU A 160 -7.96 -5.98 7.67
N ALA A 161 -6.67 -5.76 7.88
CA ALA A 161 -5.94 -4.73 7.15
C ALA A 161 -5.83 -5.04 5.65
N ALA A 162 -5.58 -6.30 5.27
CA ALA A 162 -5.58 -6.72 3.87
C ALA A 162 -6.97 -6.57 3.22
N GLY A 163 -8.04 -6.89 3.93
CA GLY A 163 -9.42 -6.75 3.45
C GLY A 163 -9.83 -5.29 3.26
N VAL A 164 -9.62 -4.44 4.29
CA VAL A 164 -9.92 -2.99 4.21
C VAL A 164 -9.10 -2.33 3.10
N SER A 165 -7.81 -2.64 3.00
CA SER A 165 -6.93 -2.13 1.94
C SER A 165 -7.41 -2.57 0.54
N THR A 166 -7.88 -3.80 0.40
CA THR A 166 -8.44 -4.30 -0.87
C THR A 166 -9.69 -3.50 -1.27
N ILE A 167 -10.62 -3.28 -0.32
CA ILE A 167 -11.82 -2.47 -0.57
C ILE A 167 -11.42 -1.04 -0.95
N ALA A 168 -10.50 -0.42 -0.22
CA ALA A 168 -9.99 0.91 -0.54
C ALA A 168 -9.40 0.98 -1.95
N CYS A 169 -8.56 0.01 -2.34
CA CYS A 169 -7.99 -0.05 -3.69
C CYS A 169 -9.05 -0.23 -4.78
N ILE A 170 -10.06 -1.07 -4.56
CA ILE A 170 -11.19 -1.22 -5.51
C ILE A 170 -11.95 0.10 -5.63
N THR A 171 -12.24 0.77 -4.52
CA THR A 171 -12.93 2.06 -4.51
C THR A 171 -12.13 3.11 -5.28
N LEU A 172 -10.80 3.21 -5.03
CA LEU A 172 -9.91 4.12 -5.75
C LEU A 172 -9.88 3.82 -7.26
N ALA A 173 -9.85 2.53 -7.64
CA ALA A 173 -9.88 2.13 -9.06
C ALA A 173 -11.20 2.52 -9.74
N VAL A 174 -12.35 2.31 -9.09
CA VAL A 174 -13.66 2.69 -9.61
C VAL A 174 -13.79 4.20 -9.74
N MET A 175 -13.36 4.96 -8.73
CA MET A 175 -13.36 6.42 -8.80
C MET A 175 -12.45 6.93 -9.92
N ALA A 176 -11.27 6.33 -10.07
CA ALA A 176 -10.35 6.68 -11.14
C ALA A 176 -10.91 6.35 -12.55
N MET A 177 -11.73 5.29 -12.68
CA MET A 177 -12.46 5.01 -13.94
C MET A 177 -13.42 6.14 -14.30
N ILE A 178 -14.17 6.65 -13.33
CA ILE A 178 -15.11 7.77 -13.54
C ILE A 178 -14.34 9.03 -13.95
N MET A 179 -13.14 9.23 -13.40
CA MET A 179 -12.30 10.40 -13.66
C MET A 179 -11.38 10.25 -14.90
N GLY A 180 -11.33 9.07 -15.52
CA GLY A 180 -10.47 8.80 -16.68
C GLY A 180 -8.98 8.72 -16.36
N ASN A 181 -8.57 8.50 -15.09
CA ASN A 181 -7.16 8.42 -14.69
C ASN A 181 -6.62 6.99 -14.85
N GLY A 182 -6.10 6.68 -16.05
CA GLY A 182 -5.60 5.33 -16.39
C GLY A 182 -4.46 4.83 -15.49
N PHE A 183 -3.61 5.73 -14.97
CA PHE A 183 -2.52 5.33 -14.07
C PHE A 183 -3.06 4.83 -12.72
N VAL A 184 -3.94 5.59 -12.11
CA VAL A 184 -4.56 5.23 -10.83
C VAL A 184 -5.39 3.96 -10.96
N ILE A 185 -6.15 3.80 -12.07
CA ILE A 185 -6.88 2.56 -12.37
C ILE A 185 -5.93 1.36 -12.35
N ALA A 186 -4.82 1.46 -13.08
CA ALA A 186 -3.84 0.37 -13.17
C ALA A 186 -3.23 0.03 -11.81
N MET A 187 -2.69 1.03 -11.10
CA MET A 187 -1.99 0.84 -9.82
C MET A 187 -2.93 0.28 -8.76
N ALA A 188 -4.11 0.88 -8.59
CA ALA A 188 -5.08 0.48 -7.58
C ALA A 188 -5.63 -0.94 -7.87
N SER A 189 -5.98 -1.24 -9.14
CA SER A 189 -6.52 -2.54 -9.49
C SER A 189 -5.48 -3.67 -9.34
N ILE A 190 -4.23 -3.45 -9.75
CA ILE A 190 -3.16 -4.45 -9.59
C ILE A 190 -2.89 -4.69 -8.10
N LEU A 191 -2.86 -3.64 -7.29
CA LEU A 191 -2.67 -3.75 -5.85
C LEU A 191 -3.83 -4.50 -5.18
N ALA A 192 -5.07 -4.20 -5.56
CA ALA A 192 -6.25 -4.93 -5.11
C ALA A 192 -6.17 -6.43 -5.45
N ALA A 193 -5.78 -6.77 -6.68
CA ALA A 193 -5.62 -8.15 -7.13
C ALA A 193 -4.53 -8.89 -6.34
N ALA A 194 -3.37 -8.26 -6.11
CA ALA A 194 -2.29 -8.81 -5.28
C ALA A 194 -2.73 -9.04 -3.83
N SER A 195 -3.45 -8.07 -3.23
CA SER A 195 -3.98 -8.17 -1.87
C SER A 195 -5.04 -9.25 -1.74
N LEU A 196 -5.95 -9.40 -2.73
CA LEU A 196 -6.95 -10.46 -2.77
C LEU A 196 -6.30 -11.85 -2.83
N GLY A 197 -5.25 -12.03 -3.62
CA GLY A 197 -4.51 -13.29 -3.67
C GLY A 197 -3.89 -13.66 -2.33
N PHE A 198 -3.32 -12.68 -1.63
CA PHE A 198 -2.77 -12.86 -0.28
C PHE A 198 -3.86 -13.16 0.75
N LEU A 199 -5.02 -12.50 0.65
CA LEU A 199 -6.13 -12.62 1.59
C LEU A 199 -6.63 -14.07 1.72
N LEU A 200 -6.48 -14.90 0.70
CA LEU A 200 -6.80 -16.34 0.74
C LEU A 200 -5.99 -17.11 1.81
N PHE A 201 -4.85 -16.58 2.21
CA PHE A 201 -3.98 -17.15 3.25
C PHE A 201 -4.03 -16.39 4.57
N ASN A 202 -4.45 -15.13 4.53
CA ASN A 202 -4.52 -14.24 5.68
C ASN A 202 -5.92 -14.16 6.30
N PHE A 203 -6.97 -14.57 5.57
CA PHE A 203 -8.35 -14.65 6.10
C PHE A 203 -8.44 -15.65 7.24
N HIS A 204 -9.34 -15.37 8.19
CA HIS A 204 -9.47 -16.19 9.40
C HIS A 204 -9.90 -17.64 9.09
N PRO A 205 -9.24 -18.68 9.67
CA PRO A 205 -8.03 -18.62 10.49
C PRO A 205 -6.76 -18.41 9.61
N ALA A 206 -5.99 -17.37 9.92
CA ALA A 206 -4.83 -17.00 9.13
C ALA A 206 -3.74 -18.08 9.13
N LYS A 207 -3.08 -18.24 7.98
CA LYS A 207 -1.93 -19.15 7.79
C LYS A 207 -0.60 -18.41 7.78
N ILE A 208 -0.66 -17.09 7.60
CA ILE A 208 0.46 -16.14 7.59
C ILE A 208 -0.10 -14.74 7.91
N PHE A 209 0.60 -13.98 8.73
CA PHE A 209 0.30 -12.58 8.99
C PHE A 209 0.93 -11.68 7.91
N MET A 210 0.28 -10.56 7.66
CA MET A 210 0.76 -9.57 6.70
C MET A 210 2.06 -8.92 7.17
N GLY A 211 2.14 -8.64 8.48
CA GLY A 211 3.26 -7.98 9.13
C GLY A 211 3.36 -6.49 8.78
N ASP A 212 4.30 -5.81 9.44
CA ASP A 212 4.58 -4.40 9.18
C ASP A 212 5.04 -4.17 7.73
N THR A 213 5.70 -5.15 7.14
CA THR A 213 6.05 -5.15 5.70
C THR A 213 4.83 -4.87 4.82
N GLY A 214 3.71 -5.54 5.07
CA GLY A 214 2.52 -5.38 4.24
C GLY A 214 1.65 -4.20 4.66
N ALA A 215 1.48 -4.00 5.95
CA ALA A 215 0.65 -2.91 6.47
C ALA A 215 1.21 -1.53 6.07
N LEU A 216 2.51 -1.31 6.22
CA LEU A 216 3.17 -0.09 5.77
C LEU A 216 3.12 0.06 4.25
N PHE A 217 3.36 -1.03 3.49
CA PHE A 217 3.31 -1.00 2.03
C PHE A 217 1.91 -0.63 1.51
N LEU A 218 0.87 -1.30 2.00
CA LEU A 218 -0.51 -1.01 1.58
C LEU A 218 -0.93 0.40 1.95
N GLY A 219 -0.65 0.85 3.17
CA GLY A 219 -0.95 2.20 3.62
C GLY A 219 -0.24 3.27 2.78
N PHE A 220 1.05 3.08 2.51
CA PHE A 220 1.83 3.95 1.64
C PHE A 220 1.24 4.00 0.22
N MET A 221 1.00 2.85 -0.39
CA MET A 221 0.46 2.81 -1.76
C MET A 221 -0.93 3.42 -1.86
N ILE A 222 -1.83 3.13 -0.92
CA ILE A 222 -3.17 3.73 -0.87
C ILE A 222 -3.07 5.24 -0.75
N SER A 223 -2.20 5.77 0.13
CA SER A 223 -2.02 7.20 0.31
C SER A 223 -1.55 7.91 -0.96
N VAL A 224 -0.56 7.33 -1.66
CA VAL A 224 -0.01 7.90 -2.90
C VAL A 224 -0.99 7.78 -4.07
N ILE A 225 -1.65 6.63 -4.21
CA ILE A 225 -2.67 6.43 -5.25
C ILE A 225 -3.85 7.38 -5.05
N ALA A 226 -4.26 7.63 -3.80
CA ALA A 226 -5.31 8.60 -3.49
C ALA A 226 -4.89 10.02 -3.89
N LEU A 227 -3.66 10.44 -3.57
CA LEU A 227 -3.14 11.76 -3.99
C LEU A 227 -3.18 11.94 -5.51
N LEU A 228 -2.77 10.93 -6.27
CA LEU A 228 -2.78 10.98 -7.74
C LEU A 228 -4.19 10.91 -8.33
N GLY A 229 -5.07 10.19 -7.66
CA GLY A 229 -6.47 10.05 -8.09
C GLY A 229 -7.27 11.33 -7.91
N PHE A 230 -6.96 12.12 -6.88
CA PHE A 230 -7.81 13.22 -6.46
C PHE A 230 -7.21 14.61 -6.61
N LYS A 231 -6.15 14.75 -7.40
CA LYS A 231 -5.44 16.02 -7.63
C LYS A 231 -6.36 17.20 -8.04
N ASN A 232 -7.59 16.92 -8.51
CA ASN A 232 -8.58 17.90 -8.96
C ASN A 232 -9.98 17.72 -8.34
N VAL A 233 -10.10 17.02 -7.20
CA VAL A 233 -11.40 16.65 -6.65
C VAL A 233 -11.65 17.33 -5.30
N THR A 234 -12.92 17.55 -5.01
CA THR A 234 -13.44 18.20 -3.81
C THR A 234 -12.99 17.49 -2.54
N ILE A 235 -12.76 18.23 -1.44
CA ILE A 235 -12.42 17.73 -0.09
C ILE A 235 -13.19 16.47 0.31
N ILE A 236 -14.47 16.34 -0.07
CA ILE A 236 -15.32 15.19 0.23
C ILE A 236 -14.72 13.88 -0.29
N SER A 237 -14.16 13.87 -1.50
CA SER A 237 -13.54 12.67 -2.08
C SER A 237 -12.22 12.27 -1.41
N PHE A 238 -11.58 13.22 -0.71
CA PHE A 238 -10.39 12.94 0.10
C PHE A 238 -10.76 12.25 1.42
N ILE A 239 -11.91 12.58 1.97
CA ILE A 239 -12.37 12.11 3.27
C ILE A 239 -13.03 10.72 3.17
N ILE A 240 -13.71 10.41 2.08
CA ILE A 240 -14.40 9.12 1.89
C ILE A 240 -13.50 7.90 2.14
N PRO A 241 -12.26 7.80 1.59
CA PRO A 241 -11.39 6.65 1.84
C PRO A 241 -10.88 6.53 3.29
N ILE A 242 -11.00 7.63 4.08
CA ILE A 242 -10.55 7.66 5.48
C ILE A 242 -11.66 7.21 6.44
N ILE A 243 -12.93 7.48 6.06
CA ILE A 243 -14.09 7.17 6.91
C ILE A 243 -14.57 5.72 6.68
N MET A 244 -14.28 5.13 5.54
CA MET A 244 -14.59 3.73 5.23
C MET A 244 -13.58 2.76 5.85
#